data_81d529e0c1c167710c97d060762d9d02
#
_entry.id   81d529e0c1c167710c97d060762d9d02
#
_cell.length_a   1.000
_cell.length_b   1.000
_cell.length_c   1.000
_cell.angle_alpha   90.00
_cell.angle_beta   90.00
_cell.angle_gamma   90.00
#
_symmetry.space_group_name_H-M   'P 1'
#
loop_
_entity.id
_entity.type
_entity.pdbx_description
1 polymer ?
#
loop_
_entity_poly.entity_id
_entity_poly.type
_entity_poly.pdbx_seq_one_letter_code
_entity_poly.pdbx_strand_id
1 'polypeptide(L)'
;MNILFISFGLDPTVGGTERVTRTLMESFEHHGMTCFITFCAGDDKAFPKEKKLLVDYRCSYASFKKKMDNYVAEHNIDLIINENVCEWNVSRFFRELKTKRKDLPIIYCLHNTPDLFIPHYTKINAQTIKNVIYHWFTGRTIYMAKHKRMYDVADRYVVLSPSYIKRFYEIFGLQDEGKVIALPNPITMAKPEEEPTEKENLFLVVARLSEKQKNIRAILRIWKEFCKQNNDYQLQIVGYGPDEEQLKDYASSLQLKNVAFMGRTHEPQKFYRRAKFFLMTSRYEGFPMTIIESMLFGCIPIVYNSFAAINDVIDNGMNGILIQNNDEQAYLHAMLYLAEDRQKQEEISKQVAPSLAKFSVEQVTGSWIKLFEMLTVK
;
A
#
# COMPACT_ATOMS: atom_id res chain seq x y z
N MET A 1 -7.29 -10.93 24.70
CA MET A 1 -7.35 -9.51 24.36
C MET A 1 -8.31 -9.32 23.19
N ASN A 2 -9.26 -8.41 23.32
CA ASN A 2 -10.28 -8.10 22.32
C ASN A 2 -9.87 -6.83 21.56
N ILE A 3 -9.61 -6.98 20.26
CA ILE A 3 -9.10 -5.90 19.39
C ILE A 3 -10.21 -5.44 18.46
N LEU A 4 -10.48 -4.14 18.42
CA LEU A 4 -11.41 -3.54 17.47
C LEU A 4 -10.67 -2.86 16.32
N PHE A 5 -10.87 -3.35 15.11
CA PHE A 5 -10.45 -2.67 13.89
C PHE A 5 -11.53 -1.68 13.42
N ILE A 6 -11.08 -0.53 12.95
CA ILE A 6 -11.95 0.47 12.29
C ILE A 6 -11.42 0.67 10.88
N SER A 7 -12.17 0.26 9.87
CA SER A 7 -11.76 0.29 8.46
C SER A 7 -12.84 0.92 7.57
N PHE A 8 -12.47 1.39 6.39
CA PHE A 8 -13.45 1.80 5.38
C PHE A 8 -14.15 0.61 4.76
N GLY A 9 -13.42 -0.45 4.44
CA GLY A 9 -13.93 -1.67 3.82
C GLY A 9 -13.59 -2.92 4.62
N LEU A 10 -14.28 -4.00 4.31
CA LEU A 10 -14.04 -5.33 4.87
C LEU A 10 -13.68 -6.36 3.80
N ASP A 11 -14.13 -6.16 2.55
CA ASP A 11 -13.93 -7.12 1.46
C ASP A 11 -12.47 -7.13 1.00
N PRO A 12 -11.70 -8.21 1.25
CA PRO A 12 -10.27 -8.29 0.91
C PRO A 12 -10.00 -8.34 -0.60
N THR A 13 -11.04 -8.49 -1.43
CA THR A 13 -10.89 -8.51 -2.90
C THR A 13 -10.89 -7.12 -3.52
N VAL A 14 -11.22 -6.07 -2.75
CA VAL A 14 -11.38 -4.71 -3.25
C VAL A 14 -10.06 -3.94 -3.22
N GLY A 15 -9.26 -4.10 -2.16
CA GLY A 15 -8.04 -3.31 -2.00
C GLY A 15 -6.93 -3.98 -1.17
N GLY A 16 -5.76 -3.35 -1.20
CA GLY A 16 -4.61 -3.83 -0.44
C GLY A 16 -4.78 -3.66 1.07
N THR A 17 -5.40 -2.57 1.51
CA THR A 17 -5.64 -2.30 2.95
C THR A 17 -6.56 -3.34 3.56
N GLU A 18 -7.69 -3.64 2.90
CA GLU A 18 -8.65 -4.64 3.36
C GLU A 18 -8.02 -6.03 3.47
N ARG A 19 -7.17 -6.39 2.50
CA ARG A 19 -6.43 -7.65 2.50
C ARG A 19 -5.42 -7.71 3.64
N VAL A 20 -4.67 -6.64 3.87
CA VAL A 20 -3.72 -6.52 4.99
C VAL A 20 -4.44 -6.62 6.33
N THR A 21 -5.52 -5.85 6.51
CA THR A 21 -6.33 -5.89 7.73
C THR A 21 -6.82 -7.31 8.02
N ARG A 22 -7.33 -8.01 6.99
CA ARG A 22 -7.78 -9.39 7.13
C ARG A 22 -6.66 -10.34 7.56
N THR A 23 -5.49 -10.25 6.90
CA THR A 23 -4.31 -11.07 7.23
C THR A 23 -3.84 -10.83 8.68
N LEU A 24 -3.82 -9.57 9.12
CA LEU A 24 -3.46 -9.25 10.51
C LEU A 24 -4.47 -9.79 11.52
N MET A 25 -5.77 -9.64 11.25
CA MET A 25 -6.83 -10.17 12.13
C MET A 25 -6.71 -11.69 12.29
N GLU A 26 -6.56 -12.42 11.18
CA GLU A 26 -6.37 -13.87 11.19
C GLU A 26 -5.12 -14.27 11.97
N SER A 27 -4.01 -13.55 11.78
CA SER A 27 -2.78 -13.82 12.51
C SER A 27 -2.90 -13.53 14.01
N PHE A 28 -3.56 -12.45 14.40
CA PHE A 28 -3.81 -12.15 15.82
C PHE A 28 -4.72 -13.20 16.49
N GLU A 29 -5.72 -13.69 15.76
CA GLU A 29 -6.59 -14.78 16.24
C GLU A 29 -5.82 -16.08 16.47
N HIS A 30 -4.87 -16.43 15.60
CA HIS A 30 -3.97 -17.56 15.80
C HIS A 30 -3.07 -17.39 17.07
N HIS A 31 -2.85 -16.16 17.51
CA HIS A 31 -2.13 -15.85 18.75
C HIS A 31 -3.05 -15.68 19.96
N GLY A 32 -4.29 -16.17 19.90
CA GLY A 32 -5.22 -16.19 21.03
C GLY A 32 -5.92 -14.86 21.32
N MET A 33 -5.92 -13.92 20.38
CA MET A 33 -6.68 -12.67 20.48
C MET A 33 -8.03 -12.83 19.79
N THR A 34 -8.99 -11.97 20.11
CA THR A 34 -10.29 -11.92 19.42
C THR A 34 -10.39 -10.61 18.67
N CYS A 35 -10.61 -10.70 17.36
CA CYS A 35 -10.70 -9.51 16.50
C CYS A 35 -12.14 -9.19 16.11
N PHE A 36 -12.48 -7.91 16.24
CA PHE A 36 -13.74 -7.31 15.83
C PHE A 36 -13.48 -6.21 14.81
N ILE A 37 -14.47 -5.88 13.96
CA ILE A 37 -14.31 -4.82 12.97
C ILE A 37 -15.56 -3.98 12.79
N THR A 38 -15.38 -2.67 12.68
CA THR A 38 -16.40 -1.76 12.13
C THR A 38 -15.94 -1.29 10.75
N PHE A 39 -16.91 -1.19 9.81
CA PHE A 39 -16.66 -0.80 8.43
C PHE A 39 -17.83 -0.04 7.83
N CYS A 40 -17.66 0.69 6.73
CA CYS A 40 -18.71 1.47 6.10
C CYS A 40 -19.03 1.06 4.65
N ALA A 41 -18.22 0.22 4.03
CA ALA A 41 -18.40 -0.26 2.66
C ALA A 41 -17.82 -1.66 2.47
N GLY A 42 -18.22 -2.36 1.39
CA GLY A 42 -17.59 -3.64 0.99
C GLY A 42 -17.67 -4.71 2.09
N ASP A 43 -18.86 -5.31 2.25
CA ASP A 43 -19.07 -6.38 3.24
C ASP A 43 -18.45 -7.71 2.75
N ASP A 44 -17.64 -8.33 3.59
CA ASP A 44 -17.23 -9.72 3.42
C ASP A 44 -18.26 -10.66 4.07
N LYS A 45 -19.02 -11.36 3.25
CA LYS A 45 -20.06 -12.31 3.72
C LYS A 45 -19.48 -13.52 4.46
N ALA A 46 -18.22 -13.86 4.21
CA ALA A 46 -17.55 -14.97 4.89
C ALA A 46 -17.10 -14.61 6.30
N PHE A 47 -16.98 -13.31 6.62
CA PHE A 47 -16.60 -12.87 7.96
C PHE A 47 -17.77 -13.03 8.95
N PRO A 48 -17.54 -13.55 10.17
CA PRO A 48 -18.58 -13.78 11.19
C PRO A 48 -19.40 -12.54 11.50
N LYS A 49 -20.75 -12.66 11.48
CA LYS A 49 -21.67 -11.52 11.68
C LYS A 49 -21.54 -10.90 13.05
N GLU A 50 -21.28 -11.71 14.07
CA GLU A 50 -21.13 -11.30 15.46
C GLU A 50 -19.86 -10.50 15.73
N LYS A 51 -18.88 -10.61 14.84
CA LYS A 51 -17.59 -9.91 14.95
C LYS A 51 -17.49 -8.65 14.08
N LYS A 52 -18.55 -8.32 13.31
CA LYS A 52 -18.53 -7.16 12.42
C LYS A 52 -19.72 -6.24 12.62
N LEU A 53 -19.53 -4.93 12.43
CA LEU A 53 -20.57 -3.93 12.51
C LEU A 53 -20.48 -2.93 11.35
N LEU A 54 -21.52 -2.83 10.55
CA LEU A 54 -21.65 -1.80 9.52
C LEU A 54 -22.01 -0.45 10.16
N VAL A 55 -21.13 0.53 9.98
CA VAL A 55 -21.26 1.87 10.55
C VAL A 55 -21.05 2.94 9.49
N ASP A 56 -22.01 3.82 9.27
CA ASP A 56 -21.78 5.02 8.48
C ASP A 56 -21.01 6.06 9.32
N TYR A 57 -19.73 6.23 9.02
CA TYR A 57 -18.84 7.17 9.73
C TYR A 57 -19.20 8.64 9.50
N ARG A 58 -20.12 8.95 8.57
CA ARG A 58 -20.57 10.31 8.20
C ARG A 58 -21.98 10.63 8.62
N CYS A 59 -22.69 9.68 9.24
CA CYS A 59 -24.03 9.93 9.78
C CYS A 59 -24.00 10.93 10.95
N SER A 60 -25.17 11.25 11.54
CA SER A 60 -25.22 12.10 12.73
C SER A 60 -24.35 11.54 13.85
N TYR A 61 -23.60 12.42 14.53
CA TYR A 61 -22.68 11.99 15.58
C TYR A 61 -23.38 11.21 16.71
N ALA A 62 -24.60 11.59 17.06
CA ALA A 62 -25.35 10.89 18.10
C ALA A 62 -25.65 9.42 17.71
N SER A 63 -26.06 9.18 16.45
CA SER A 63 -26.32 7.83 15.93
C SER A 63 -25.02 7.02 15.85
N PHE A 64 -23.95 7.61 15.30
CA PHE A 64 -22.62 7.00 15.23
C PHE A 64 -22.12 6.60 16.61
N LYS A 65 -22.12 7.57 17.54
CA LYS A 65 -21.64 7.38 18.91
C LYS A 65 -22.37 6.26 19.64
N LYS A 66 -23.72 6.25 19.57
CA LYS A 66 -24.54 5.20 20.20
C LYS A 66 -24.16 3.81 19.72
N LYS A 67 -23.96 3.62 18.40
CA LYS A 67 -23.53 2.34 17.83
C LYS A 67 -22.16 1.94 18.32
N MET A 68 -21.20 2.86 18.32
CA MET A 68 -19.83 2.60 18.72
C MET A 68 -19.68 2.33 20.23
N ASP A 69 -20.35 3.13 21.08
CA ASP A 69 -20.33 2.92 22.54
C ASP A 69 -20.90 1.54 22.89
N ASN A 70 -22.03 1.15 22.27
CA ASN A 70 -22.65 -0.17 22.49
C ASN A 70 -21.69 -1.29 22.05
N TYR A 71 -21.11 -1.17 20.86
CA TYR A 71 -20.24 -2.22 20.32
C TYR A 71 -18.96 -2.39 21.13
N VAL A 72 -18.33 -1.30 21.54
CA VAL A 72 -17.12 -1.31 22.40
C VAL A 72 -17.43 -1.93 23.78
N ALA A 73 -18.60 -1.62 24.35
CA ALA A 73 -19.02 -2.17 25.66
C ALA A 73 -19.40 -3.66 25.56
N GLU A 74 -20.22 -4.03 24.57
CA GLU A 74 -20.68 -5.40 24.36
C GLU A 74 -19.54 -6.40 24.19
N HIS A 75 -18.51 -6.00 23.44
CA HIS A 75 -17.37 -6.87 23.14
C HIS A 75 -16.18 -6.69 24.08
N ASN A 76 -16.29 -5.88 25.15
CA ASN A 76 -15.22 -5.63 26.11
C ASN A 76 -13.88 -5.33 25.41
N ILE A 77 -13.87 -4.33 24.51
CA ILE A 77 -12.70 -3.99 23.71
C ILE A 77 -11.54 -3.51 24.59
N ASP A 78 -10.36 -4.13 24.40
CA ASP A 78 -9.12 -3.86 25.11
C ASP A 78 -8.15 -2.93 24.32
N LEU A 79 -8.28 -2.88 22.98
CA LEU A 79 -7.41 -2.12 22.08
C LEU A 79 -8.15 -1.78 20.79
N ILE A 80 -7.90 -0.58 20.26
CA ILE A 80 -8.45 -0.14 18.96
C ILE A 80 -7.33 0.09 17.95
N ILE A 81 -7.47 -0.50 16.76
CA ILE A 81 -6.62 -0.24 15.58
C ILE A 81 -7.48 0.44 14.52
N ASN A 82 -7.12 1.66 14.17
CA ASN A 82 -7.80 2.44 13.14
C ASN A 82 -7.03 2.40 11.83
N GLU A 83 -7.57 1.72 10.84
CA GLU A 83 -7.01 1.53 9.51
C GLU A 83 -7.31 2.73 8.59
N ASN A 84 -6.63 3.84 8.86
CA ASN A 84 -6.68 5.06 8.04
C ASN A 84 -8.05 5.77 7.95
N VAL A 85 -8.98 5.51 8.89
CA VAL A 85 -10.28 6.19 8.93
C VAL A 85 -10.15 7.51 9.70
N CYS A 86 -10.02 8.62 8.97
CA CYS A 86 -9.81 9.95 9.55
C CYS A 86 -11.07 10.85 9.50
N GLU A 87 -12.26 10.24 9.54
CA GLU A 87 -13.52 10.97 9.57
C GLU A 87 -13.74 11.70 10.90
N TRP A 88 -14.45 12.82 10.85
CA TRP A 88 -14.68 13.70 12.01
C TRP A 88 -15.33 12.96 13.19
N ASN A 89 -16.34 12.15 12.91
CA ASN A 89 -17.04 11.39 13.95
C ASN A 89 -16.09 10.43 14.69
N VAL A 90 -15.17 9.78 13.97
CA VAL A 90 -14.21 8.83 14.55
C VAL A 90 -13.23 9.55 15.49
N SER A 91 -12.63 10.67 15.04
CA SER A 91 -11.69 11.43 15.88
C SER A 91 -12.37 12.05 17.10
N ARG A 92 -13.62 12.51 16.96
CA ARG A 92 -14.41 13.01 18.08
C ARG A 92 -14.75 11.90 19.07
N PHE A 93 -15.17 10.75 18.58
CA PHE A 93 -15.47 9.57 19.41
C PHE A 93 -14.22 9.14 20.21
N PHE A 94 -13.06 9.04 19.60
CA PHE A 94 -11.82 8.69 20.28
C PHE A 94 -11.47 9.68 21.40
N ARG A 95 -11.65 10.97 21.15
CA ARG A 95 -11.42 12.00 22.18
C ARG A 95 -12.34 11.81 23.38
N GLU A 96 -13.64 11.60 23.14
CA GLU A 96 -14.60 11.33 24.20
C GLU A 96 -14.35 10.00 24.91
N LEU A 97 -13.97 8.96 24.16
CA LEU A 97 -13.62 7.65 24.71
C LEU A 97 -12.42 7.75 25.64
N LYS A 98 -11.36 8.47 25.26
CA LYS A 98 -10.18 8.72 26.09
C LYS A 98 -10.46 9.49 27.38
N THR A 99 -11.52 10.30 27.47
CA THR A 99 -11.90 10.93 28.73
C THR A 99 -12.48 9.92 29.73
N LYS A 100 -13.09 8.83 29.25
CA LYS A 100 -13.74 7.79 30.06
C LYS A 100 -12.84 6.58 30.30
N ARG A 101 -12.10 6.19 29.27
CA ARG A 101 -11.22 5.01 29.21
C ARG A 101 -9.81 5.44 28.80
N LYS A 102 -9.11 6.10 29.73
CA LYS A 102 -7.70 6.55 29.50
C LYS A 102 -6.75 5.37 29.27
N ASP A 103 -7.10 4.21 29.81
CA ASP A 103 -6.40 2.95 29.74
C ASP A 103 -6.59 2.22 28.40
N LEU A 104 -7.59 2.56 27.59
CA LEU A 104 -7.85 1.90 26.32
C LEU A 104 -6.91 2.42 25.22
N PRO A 105 -5.93 1.60 24.74
CA PRO A 105 -5.01 2.05 23.72
C PRO A 105 -5.70 2.25 22.37
N ILE A 106 -5.33 3.31 21.67
CA ILE A 106 -5.77 3.62 20.30
C ILE A 106 -4.55 3.75 19.41
N ILE A 107 -4.46 2.89 18.40
CA ILE A 107 -3.42 2.91 17.37
C ILE A 107 -4.06 3.40 16.07
N TYR A 108 -3.44 4.37 15.41
CA TYR A 108 -3.85 4.85 14.10
C TYR A 108 -2.82 4.45 13.05
N CYS A 109 -3.25 3.81 11.96
CA CYS A 109 -2.40 3.37 10.85
C CYS A 109 -2.59 4.28 9.64
N LEU A 110 -1.49 4.83 9.11
CA LEU A 110 -1.48 5.59 7.87
C LEU A 110 -1.09 4.67 6.70
N HIS A 111 -2.07 4.24 5.90
CA HIS A 111 -1.83 3.39 4.73
C HIS A 111 -1.38 4.13 3.47
N ASN A 112 -1.28 5.45 3.52
CA ASN A 112 -0.77 6.28 2.44
C ASN A 112 0.60 6.85 2.79
N THR A 113 1.28 7.38 1.76
CA THR A 113 2.47 8.19 2.01
C THR A 113 2.10 9.48 2.75
N PRO A 114 2.93 9.94 3.70
CA PRO A 114 2.77 11.27 4.29
C PRO A 114 2.75 12.40 3.25
N ASP A 115 3.41 12.16 2.10
CA ASP A 115 3.55 13.12 0.99
C ASP A 115 2.34 13.21 0.05
N LEU A 116 1.23 12.55 0.35
CA LEU A 116 0.09 12.37 -0.57
C LEU A 116 -0.38 13.66 -1.27
N PHE A 117 -0.26 14.80 -0.61
CA PHE A 117 -0.68 16.12 -1.14
C PHE A 117 0.48 17.04 -1.51
N ILE A 118 1.71 16.52 -1.57
CA ILE A 118 2.82 17.26 -2.16
C ILE A 118 2.74 17.08 -3.68
N PRO A 119 2.71 18.16 -4.47
CA PRO A 119 2.62 18.05 -5.92
C PRO A 119 3.85 17.36 -6.50
N HIS A 120 3.67 16.21 -7.13
CA HIS A 120 4.70 15.48 -7.87
C HIS A 120 4.69 15.83 -9.37
N TYR A 121 4.47 17.12 -9.70
CA TYR A 121 4.33 17.55 -11.10
C TYR A 121 5.67 17.95 -11.72
N THR A 122 5.96 17.37 -12.89
CA THR A 122 7.15 17.68 -13.68
C THR A 122 6.93 18.72 -14.78
N LYS A 123 5.66 19.06 -15.12
CA LYS A 123 5.33 20.11 -16.10
C LYS A 123 4.14 20.93 -15.62
N ILE A 124 4.33 22.24 -15.53
CA ILE A 124 3.34 23.20 -15.03
C ILE A 124 2.89 24.09 -16.21
N ASN A 125 1.59 24.14 -16.50
CA ASN A 125 0.97 25.13 -17.35
C ASN A 125 0.06 26.06 -16.52
N ALA A 126 -0.31 27.25 -17.06
CA ALA A 126 -1.02 28.28 -16.31
C ALA A 126 -2.39 27.86 -15.75
N GLN A 127 -3.12 26.96 -16.44
CA GLN A 127 -4.40 26.42 -15.96
C GLN A 127 -4.19 25.40 -14.86
N THR A 128 -3.12 24.60 -14.96
CA THR A 128 -2.72 23.64 -13.93
C THR A 128 -2.31 24.36 -12.65
N ILE A 129 -1.68 25.55 -12.74
CA ILE A 129 -1.25 26.33 -11.57
C ILE A 129 -2.45 26.73 -10.69
N LYS A 130 -3.53 27.27 -11.24
CA LYS A 130 -4.72 27.67 -10.46
C LYS A 130 -5.38 26.48 -9.76
N ASN A 131 -5.58 25.37 -10.47
CA ASN A 131 -6.17 24.16 -9.91
C ASN A 131 -5.24 23.47 -8.90
N VAL A 132 -3.93 23.48 -9.16
CA VAL A 132 -2.90 22.96 -8.25
C VAL A 132 -2.86 23.78 -6.96
N ILE A 133 -2.86 25.11 -7.05
CA ILE A 133 -2.86 25.98 -5.87
C ILE A 133 -4.13 25.77 -5.04
N TYR A 134 -5.31 25.75 -5.66
CA TYR A 134 -6.57 25.52 -4.95
C TYR A 134 -6.63 24.15 -4.30
N HIS A 135 -6.35 23.07 -5.03
CA HIS A 135 -6.33 21.69 -4.49
C HIS A 135 -5.20 21.46 -3.50
N TRP A 136 -4.06 22.13 -3.70
CA TRP A 136 -2.93 22.04 -2.79
C TRP A 136 -3.24 22.72 -1.44
N PHE A 137 -3.76 23.96 -1.45
CA PHE A 137 -4.11 24.65 -0.20
C PHE A 137 -5.29 23.99 0.50
N THR A 138 -6.40 23.72 -0.18
CA THR A 138 -7.59 23.16 0.47
C THR A 138 -7.41 21.69 0.81
N GLY A 139 -6.94 20.88 -0.12
CA GLY A 139 -6.74 19.44 0.08
C GLY A 139 -5.68 19.15 1.12
N ARG A 140 -4.52 19.83 1.05
CA ARG A 140 -3.44 19.70 2.03
C ARG A 140 -3.88 20.14 3.43
N THR A 141 -4.51 21.28 3.56
CA THR A 141 -4.96 21.80 4.86
C THR A 141 -5.96 20.87 5.53
N ILE A 142 -6.95 20.36 4.77
CA ILE A 142 -7.94 19.41 5.27
C ILE A 142 -7.27 18.07 5.65
N TYR A 143 -6.37 17.57 4.80
CA TYR A 143 -5.64 16.35 5.07
C TYR A 143 -4.80 16.47 6.34
N MET A 144 -4.00 17.52 6.45
CA MET A 144 -3.19 17.78 7.64
C MET A 144 -4.04 17.90 8.90
N ALA A 145 -5.16 18.65 8.84
CA ALA A 145 -6.06 18.82 9.97
C ALA A 145 -6.70 17.48 10.40
N LYS A 146 -7.07 16.61 9.45
CA LYS A 146 -7.63 15.28 9.74
C LYS A 146 -6.59 14.40 10.43
N HIS A 147 -5.39 14.30 9.88
CA HIS A 147 -4.33 13.45 10.44
C HIS A 147 -3.78 14.00 11.75
N LYS A 148 -3.68 15.32 11.90
CA LYS A 148 -3.29 15.93 13.18
C LYS A 148 -4.28 15.58 14.30
N ARG A 149 -5.60 15.64 14.02
CA ARG A 149 -6.62 15.21 15.02
C ARG A 149 -6.47 13.75 15.40
N MET A 150 -6.13 12.86 14.46
CA MET A 150 -5.86 11.45 14.77
C MET A 150 -4.58 11.28 15.55
N TYR A 151 -3.52 12.04 15.21
CA TYR A 151 -2.29 12.06 15.97
C TYR A 151 -2.52 12.48 17.41
N ASP A 152 -3.32 13.52 17.66
CA ASP A 152 -3.59 14.03 19.01
C ASP A 152 -4.29 12.99 19.91
N VAL A 153 -5.15 12.13 19.35
CA VAL A 153 -5.96 11.17 20.14
C VAL A 153 -5.39 9.76 20.19
N ALA A 154 -4.56 9.36 19.23
CA ALA A 154 -3.94 8.04 19.23
C ALA A 154 -2.80 7.94 20.25
N ASP A 155 -2.59 6.77 20.84
CA ASP A 155 -1.42 6.48 21.68
C ASP A 155 -0.19 6.18 20.83
N ARG A 156 -0.37 5.57 19.67
CA ARG A 156 0.66 5.37 18.64
C ARG A 156 0.11 5.66 17.26
N TYR A 157 0.97 6.21 16.44
CA TYR A 157 0.69 6.51 15.03
C TYR A 157 1.62 5.64 14.17
N VAL A 158 1.05 4.68 13.45
CA VAL A 158 1.81 3.73 12.64
C VAL A 158 1.93 4.26 11.22
N VAL A 159 3.15 4.29 10.70
CA VAL A 159 3.48 4.45 9.29
C VAL A 159 4.07 3.15 8.75
N LEU A 160 3.99 2.92 7.43
CA LEU A 160 4.31 1.62 6.85
C LEU A 160 5.81 1.39 6.57
N SER A 161 6.65 2.39 6.84
CA SER A 161 8.07 2.32 6.54
C SER A 161 8.85 3.24 7.48
N PRO A 162 10.05 2.83 7.98
CA PRO A 162 10.93 3.67 8.78
C PRO A 162 11.26 5.01 8.10
N SER A 163 11.44 4.98 6.77
CA SER A 163 11.71 6.16 5.95
C SER A 163 10.58 7.21 6.00
N TYR A 164 9.38 6.84 6.44
CA TYR A 164 8.26 7.77 6.60
C TYR A 164 8.22 8.50 7.94
N ILE A 165 8.93 8.02 8.99
CA ILE A 165 8.86 8.63 10.34
C ILE A 165 9.33 10.07 10.30
N LYS A 166 10.58 10.31 9.90
CA LYS A 166 11.13 11.66 9.79
C LYS A 166 10.27 12.55 8.88
N ARG A 167 9.88 12.00 7.73
CA ARG A 167 9.07 12.70 6.74
C ARG A 167 7.68 13.11 7.27
N PHE A 168 7.07 12.26 8.10
CA PHE A 168 5.81 12.57 8.76
C PHE A 168 5.95 13.80 9.65
N TYR A 169 6.91 13.83 10.55
CA TYR A 169 7.13 14.97 11.46
C TYR A 169 7.42 16.26 10.70
N GLU A 170 8.25 16.21 9.66
CA GLU A 170 8.55 17.37 8.81
C GLU A 170 7.29 17.94 8.13
N ILE A 171 6.45 17.06 7.53
CA ILE A 171 5.25 17.47 6.79
C ILE A 171 4.19 18.04 7.71
N PHE A 172 3.98 17.42 8.87
CA PHE A 172 2.95 17.83 9.82
C PHE A 172 3.42 18.94 10.77
N GLY A 173 4.68 19.34 10.73
CA GLY A 173 5.26 20.37 11.59
C GLY A 173 5.18 19.96 13.07
N LEU A 174 5.39 18.69 13.36
CA LEU A 174 5.37 18.12 14.71
C LEU A 174 6.79 17.82 15.19
N GLN A 175 6.99 17.82 16.50
CA GLN A 175 8.23 17.34 17.10
C GLN A 175 8.18 15.81 17.23
N ASP A 176 9.33 15.16 17.11
CA ASP A 176 9.44 13.72 17.32
C ASP A 176 9.39 13.40 18.82
N GLU A 177 8.26 12.88 19.26
CA GLU A 177 8.00 12.44 20.63
C GLU A 177 8.02 10.90 20.76
N GLY A 178 8.52 10.20 19.73
CA GLY A 178 8.50 8.73 19.67
C GLY A 178 7.11 8.12 19.52
N LYS A 179 6.11 8.92 19.17
CA LYS A 179 4.72 8.49 18.99
C LYS A 179 4.48 7.82 17.63
N VAL A 180 5.23 8.27 16.60
CA VAL A 180 5.19 7.66 15.27
C VAL A 180 6.15 6.50 15.19
N ILE A 181 5.66 5.34 14.83
CA ILE A 181 6.44 4.12 14.68
C ILE A 181 6.22 3.51 13.29
N ALA A 182 7.17 2.72 12.83
CA ALA A 182 7.05 2.02 11.57
C ALA A 182 6.71 0.54 11.77
N LEU A 183 5.58 0.11 11.19
CA LEU A 183 5.21 -1.29 11.07
C LEU A 183 4.80 -1.54 9.62
N PRO A 184 5.55 -2.37 8.86
CA PRO A 184 5.24 -2.64 7.46
C PRO A 184 3.98 -3.50 7.34
N ASN A 185 3.36 -3.48 6.16
CA ASN A 185 2.33 -4.44 5.84
C ASN A 185 2.94 -5.84 5.70
N PRO A 186 2.27 -6.89 6.18
CA PRO A 186 2.68 -8.27 5.94
C PRO A 186 2.45 -8.68 4.48
N ILE A 187 3.15 -9.71 4.04
CA ILE A 187 2.84 -10.43 2.80
C ILE A 187 1.46 -11.06 2.95
N THR A 188 0.56 -10.75 1.99
CA THR A 188 -0.83 -11.21 2.01
C THR A 188 -1.11 -12.37 1.06
N MET A 189 -0.07 -12.86 0.39
CA MET A 189 -0.14 -14.02 -0.52
C MET A 189 0.66 -15.18 0.04
N ALA A 190 0.15 -16.39 -0.16
CA ALA A 190 0.91 -17.59 0.15
C ALA A 190 2.11 -17.73 -0.79
N LYS A 191 3.24 -18.15 -0.24
CA LYS A 191 4.39 -18.53 -1.06
C LYS A 191 3.99 -19.72 -1.95
N PRO A 192 4.39 -19.75 -3.23
CA PRO A 192 4.12 -20.88 -4.10
C PRO A 192 4.80 -22.14 -3.55
N GLU A 193 4.08 -23.26 -3.56
CA GLU A 193 4.62 -24.57 -3.15
C GLU A 193 5.69 -25.06 -4.13
N GLU A 194 5.46 -24.79 -5.44
CA GLU A 194 6.41 -25.08 -6.52
C GLU A 194 6.71 -23.80 -7.29
N GLU A 195 7.98 -23.48 -7.43
CA GLU A 195 8.43 -22.43 -8.34
C GLU A 195 8.48 -22.98 -9.76
N PRO A 196 8.03 -22.22 -10.79
CA PRO A 196 8.19 -22.63 -12.16
C PRO A 196 9.67 -22.80 -12.46
N THR A 197 10.03 -23.90 -13.11
CA THR A 197 11.42 -24.23 -13.47
C THR A 197 12.03 -23.21 -14.44
N GLU A 198 11.18 -22.54 -15.22
CA GLU A 198 11.61 -21.49 -16.14
C GLU A 198 10.53 -20.40 -16.27
N LYS A 199 10.93 -19.14 -16.13
CA LYS A 199 10.06 -17.98 -16.33
C LYS A 199 10.09 -17.52 -17.78
N GLU A 200 8.96 -16.97 -18.23
CA GLU A 200 8.80 -16.42 -19.58
C GLU A 200 9.58 -15.10 -19.74
N ASN A 201 9.95 -14.77 -20.97
CA ASN A 201 10.48 -13.45 -21.33
C ASN A 201 9.37 -12.40 -21.23
N LEU A 202 8.95 -12.11 -20.02
CA LEU A 202 7.79 -11.29 -19.71
C LEU A 202 8.14 -10.20 -18.70
N PHE A 203 7.87 -8.96 -19.09
CA PHE A 203 7.77 -7.81 -18.21
C PHE A 203 6.32 -7.64 -17.77
N LEU A 204 6.11 -7.46 -16.48
CA LEU A 204 4.78 -7.41 -15.88
C LEU A 204 4.56 -6.11 -15.12
N VAL A 205 3.36 -5.55 -15.29
CA VAL A 205 2.82 -4.47 -14.47
C VAL A 205 1.54 -4.98 -13.83
N VAL A 206 1.41 -4.86 -12.51
CA VAL A 206 0.15 -5.13 -11.79
C VAL A 206 -0.22 -3.88 -11.00
N ALA A 207 -1.26 -3.18 -11.42
CA ALA A 207 -1.62 -1.91 -10.80
C ALA A 207 -3.09 -1.54 -11.04
N ARG A 208 -3.65 -0.68 -10.16
CA ARG A 208 -4.82 0.10 -10.50
C ARG A 208 -4.45 1.06 -11.64
N LEU A 209 -5.19 1.06 -12.73
CA LEU A 209 -4.90 1.90 -13.90
C LEU A 209 -5.34 3.36 -13.63
N SER A 210 -4.52 4.06 -12.85
CA SER A 210 -4.64 5.48 -12.50
C SER A 210 -3.36 6.20 -12.87
N GLU A 211 -3.36 6.92 -13.98
CA GLU A 211 -2.17 7.56 -14.56
C GLU A 211 -1.56 8.59 -13.61
N LYS A 212 -2.39 9.32 -12.87
CA LYS A 212 -1.94 10.30 -11.89
C LYS A 212 -1.00 9.70 -10.84
N GLN A 213 -1.27 8.47 -10.41
CA GLN A 213 -0.49 7.76 -9.40
C GLN A 213 0.53 6.81 -10.03
N LYS A 214 0.09 5.95 -10.94
CA LYS A 214 0.88 4.80 -11.42
C LYS A 214 1.79 5.13 -12.60
N ASN A 215 1.55 6.25 -13.31
CA ASN A 215 2.40 6.75 -14.40
C ASN A 215 2.70 5.68 -15.49
N ILE A 216 1.68 4.92 -15.86
CA ILE A 216 1.80 3.81 -16.82
C ILE A 216 2.27 4.29 -18.20
N ARG A 217 1.95 5.54 -18.59
CA ARG A 217 2.44 6.12 -19.84
C ARG A 217 3.97 6.16 -19.93
N ALA A 218 4.67 6.31 -18.81
CA ALA A 218 6.13 6.22 -18.82
C ALA A 218 6.59 4.81 -19.24
N ILE A 219 5.99 3.75 -18.69
CA ILE A 219 6.30 2.36 -19.08
C ILE A 219 6.04 2.16 -20.59
N LEU A 220 4.92 2.66 -21.11
CA LEU A 220 4.59 2.51 -22.54
C LEU A 220 5.59 3.23 -23.47
N ARG A 221 6.10 4.42 -23.06
CA ARG A 221 7.17 5.11 -23.82
C ARG A 221 8.48 4.35 -23.77
N ILE A 222 8.87 3.89 -22.58
CA ILE A 222 10.08 3.09 -22.38
C ILE A 222 9.99 1.79 -23.18
N TRP A 223 8.83 1.13 -23.15
CA TRP A 223 8.58 -0.10 -23.92
C TRP A 223 8.71 0.09 -25.42
N LYS A 224 8.27 1.24 -25.94
CA LYS A 224 8.48 1.60 -27.34
C LYS A 224 9.95 1.60 -27.74
N GLU A 225 10.78 2.20 -26.92
CA GLU A 225 12.23 2.25 -27.18
C GLU A 225 12.91 0.89 -26.95
N PHE A 226 12.44 0.12 -25.98
CA PHE A 226 12.89 -1.25 -25.74
C PHE A 226 12.66 -2.13 -26.96
N CYS A 227 11.48 -2.12 -27.54
CA CYS A 227 11.13 -2.93 -28.72
C CYS A 227 11.91 -2.57 -29.99
N LYS A 228 12.60 -1.45 -30.06
CA LYS A 228 13.52 -1.15 -31.17
C LYS A 228 14.81 -1.97 -31.12
N GLN A 229 15.18 -2.46 -29.93
CA GLN A 229 16.44 -3.14 -29.67
C GLN A 229 16.23 -4.62 -29.29
N ASN A 230 15.09 -4.97 -28.71
CA ASN A 230 14.77 -6.33 -28.29
C ASN A 230 13.29 -6.64 -28.55
N ASN A 231 12.99 -7.71 -29.28
CA ASN A 231 11.64 -8.15 -29.63
C ASN A 231 11.26 -9.50 -29.01
N ASP A 232 12.12 -10.10 -28.20
CA ASP A 232 11.94 -11.44 -27.63
C ASP A 232 11.09 -11.43 -26.36
N TYR A 233 10.74 -10.24 -25.87
CA TYR A 233 9.97 -10.03 -24.65
C TYR A 233 8.56 -9.54 -24.94
N GLN A 234 7.68 -9.79 -23.97
CA GLN A 234 6.32 -9.27 -23.94
C GLN A 234 6.14 -8.36 -22.71
N LEU A 235 5.23 -7.39 -22.82
CA LEU A 235 4.76 -6.58 -21.70
C LEU A 235 3.29 -6.93 -21.43
N GLN A 236 2.97 -7.35 -20.20
CA GLN A 236 1.60 -7.53 -19.75
C GLN A 236 1.27 -6.51 -18.65
N ILE A 237 0.13 -5.83 -18.84
CA ILE A 237 -0.40 -4.84 -17.89
C ILE A 237 -1.70 -5.41 -17.33
N VAL A 238 -1.63 -5.80 -16.05
CA VAL A 238 -2.74 -6.42 -15.31
C VAL A 238 -3.35 -5.39 -14.37
N GLY A 239 -4.65 -5.25 -14.41
CA GLY A 239 -5.40 -4.35 -13.55
C GLY A 239 -6.50 -3.62 -14.29
N TYR A 240 -7.18 -2.74 -13.57
CA TYR A 240 -8.27 -1.92 -14.09
C TYR A 240 -8.24 -0.55 -13.41
N GLY A 241 -8.90 0.42 -14.00
CA GLY A 241 -8.98 1.74 -13.38
C GLY A 241 -9.58 2.80 -14.29
N PRO A 242 -9.73 4.04 -13.78
CA PRO A 242 -10.41 5.11 -14.51
C PRO A 242 -9.72 5.52 -15.82
N ASP A 243 -8.41 5.24 -15.94
CA ASP A 243 -7.63 5.68 -17.11
C ASP A 243 -7.34 4.51 -18.08
N GLU A 244 -8.00 3.35 -17.93
CA GLU A 244 -7.73 2.14 -18.72
C GLU A 244 -7.86 2.38 -20.24
N GLU A 245 -8.98 2.93 -20.69
CA GLU A 245 -9.22 3.18 -22.12
C GLU A 245 -8.22 4.20 -22.67
N GLN A 246 -7.95 5.27 -21.93
CA GLN A 246 -6.96 6.27 -22.34
C GLN A 246 -5.54 5.69 -22.45
N LEU A 247 -5.20 4.70 -21.64
CA LEU A 247 -3.91 4.02 -21.70
C LEU A 247 -3.83 3.07 -22.89
N LYS A 248 -4.91 2.36 -23.22
CA LYS A 248 -5.02 1.53 -24.43
C LYS A 248 -4.90 2.38 -25.71
N ASP A 249 -5.63 3.51 -25.77
CA ASP A 249 -5.54 4.46 -26.87
C ASP A 249 -4.12 5.02 -27.02
N TYR A 250 -3.48 5.34 -25.89
CA TYR A 250 -2.10 5.81 -25.91
C TYR A 250 -1.13 4.74 -26.42
N ALA A 251 -1.26 3.49 -26.00
CA ALA A 251 -0.46 2.37 -26.50
C ALA A 251 -0.65 2.18 -28.00
N SER A 252 -1.89 2.27 -28.49
CA SER A 252 -2.22 2.21 -29.92
C SER A 252 -1.61 3.37 -30.71
N SER A 253 -1.65 4.58 -30.18
CA SER A 253 -1.04 5.77 -30.81
C SER A 253 0.49 5.68 -30.93
N LEU A 254 1.13 4.94 -30.02
CA LEU A 254 2.56 4.64 -30.08
C LEU A 254 2.90 3.47 -31.01
N GLN A 255 1.90 2.79 -31.58
CA GLN A 255 2.03 1.59 -32.43
C GLN A 255 2.83 0.47 -31.75
N LEU A 256 2.56 0.26 -30.43
CA LEU A 256 3.28 -0.72 -29.65
C LEU A 256 2.98 -2.15 -30.11
N LYS A 257 4.05 -2.94 -30.18
CA LYS A 257 3.98 -4.40 -30.38
C LYS A 257 4.27 -5.10 -29.05
N ASN A 258 3.86 -6.36 -28.95
CA ASN A 258 4.16 -7.22 -27.79
C ASN A 258 3.68 -6.61 -26.44
N VAL A 259 2.59 -5.84 -26.44
CA VAL A 259 1.95 -5.31 -25.23
C VAL A 259 0.51 -5.83 -25.13
N ALA A 260 0.10 -6.28 -23.94
CA ALA A 260 -1.24 -6.77 -23.67
C ALA A 260 -1.80 -6.20 -22.37
N PHE A 261 -3.03 -5.64 -22.44
CA PHE A 261 -3.81 -5.25 -21.28
C PHE A 261 -4.71 -6.43 -20.87
N MET A 262 -4.44 -7.00 -19.69
CA MET A 262 -5.07 -8.25 -19.22
C MET A 262 -6.36 -8.02 -18.43
N GLY A 263 -6.71 -6.75 -18.14
CA GLY A 263 -7.88 -6.40 -17.36
C GLY A 263 -7.74 -6.77 -15.86
N ARG A 264 -8.89 -6.74 -15.15
CA ARG A 264 -8.96 -7.09 -13.73
C ARG A 264 -8.78 -8.58 -13.51
N THR A 265 -8.02 -8.95 -12.49
CA THR A 265 -7.89 -10.34 -12.03
C THR A 265 -8.05 -10.44 -10.51
N HIS A 266 -8.55 -11.58 -10.03
CA HIS A 266 -8.52 -11.98 -8.62
C HIS A 266 -7.34 -12.92 -8.31
N GLU A 267 -6.59 -13.32 -9.35
CA GLU A 267 -5.49 -14.26 -9.27
C GLU A 267 -4.19 -13.68 -9.88
N PRO A 268 -3.65 -12.56 -9.35
CA PRO A 268 -2.44 -11.93 -9.89
C PRO A 268 -1.21 -12.85 -9.79
N GLN A 269 -1.22 -13.81 -8.87
CA GLN A 269 -0.16 -14.82 -8.73
C GLN A 269 0.09 -15.63 -10.01
N LYS A 270 -0.92 -15.84 -10.86
CA LYS A 270 -0.76 -16.51 -12.15
C LYS A 270 0.17 -15.76 -13.10
N PHE A 271 0.17 -14.42 -13.01
CA PHE A 271 1.04 -13.56 -13.80
C PHE A 271 2.43 -13.44 -13.17
N TYR A 272 2.52 -13.28 -11.85
CA TYR A 272 3.80 -13.21 -11.14
C TYR A 272 4.64 -14.49 -11.34
N ARG A 273 4.01 -15.68 -11.34
CA ARG A 273 4.71 -16.94 -11.57
C ARG A 273 5.42 -17.00 -12.92
N ARG A 274 4.85 -16.40 -13.96
CA ARG A 274 5.36 -16.44 -15.32
C ARG A 274 6.39 -15.37 -15.61
N ALA A 275 6.26 -14.20 -15.02
CA ALA A 275 7.07 -13.03 -15.34
C ALA A 275 8.48 -13.09 -14.77
N LYS A 276 9.51 -12.77 -15.58
CA LYS A 276 10.87 -12.54 -15.13
C LYS A 276 11.03 -11.22 -14.39
N PHE A 277 10.39 -10.17 -14.90
CA PHE A 277 10.56 -8.80 -14.43
C PHE A 277 9.24 -8.17 -14.04
N PHE A 278 9.31 -7.32 -13.03
CA PHE A 278 8.18 -6.51 -12.58
C PHE A 278 8.51 -5.02 -12.73
N LEU A 279 7.65 -4.26 -13.38
CA LEU A 279 7.86 -2.84 -13.65
C LEU A 279 6.96 -1.96 -12.80
N MET A 280 7.52 -0.91 -12.19
CA MET A 280 6.74 0.11 -11.49
C MET A 280 7.32 1.50 -11.71
N THR A 281 6.48 2.42 -12.17
CA THR A 281 6.80 3.83 -12.38
C THR A 281 5.91 4.76 -11.56
N SER A 282 5.31 4.26 -10.48
CA SER A 282 4.41 5.02 -9.60
C SER A 282 5.08 6.29 -9.10
N ARG A 283 4.31 7.39 -9.03
CA ARG A 283 4.79 8.67 -8.48
C ARG A 283 4.80 8.68 -6.95
N TYR A 284 3.90 7.93 -6.35
CA TYR A 284 3.79 7.78 -4.90
C TYR A 284 3.07 6.48 -4.54
N GLU A 285 3.45 5.87 -3.42
CA GLU A 285 2.81 4.70 -2.81
C GLU A 285 2.82 4.84 -1.29
N GLY A 286 1.84 4.25 -0.61
CA GLY A 286 1.90 4.08 0.84
C GLY A 286 2.87 2.97 1.23
N PHE A 287 2.66 1.78 0.64
CA PHE A 287 3.56 0.63 0.75
C PHE A 287 3.44 -0.21 -0.53
N PRO A 288 4.56 -0.66 -1.12
CA PRO A 288 4.54 -1.22 -2.47
C PRO A 288 4.15 -2.71 -2.50
N MET A 289 2.91 -3.03 -2.13
CA MET A 289 2.43 -4.42 -2.01
C MET A 289 2.67 -5.23 -3.28
N THR A 290 2.37 -4.68 -4.46
CA THR A 290 2.53 -5.42 -5.73
C THR A 290 4.00 -5.71 -6.08
N ILE A 291 4.94 -4.90 -5.58
CA ILE A 291 6.37 -5.22 -5.68
C ILE A 291 6.68 -6.42 -4.77
N ILE A 292 6.30 -6.36 -3.51
CA ILE A 292 6.54 -7.44 -2.54
C ILE A 292 5.88 -8.74 -3.03
N GLU A 293 4.64 -8.65 -3.53
CA GLU A 293 3.93 -9.77 -4.14
C GLU A 293 4.72 -10.35 -5.33
N SER A 294 5.18 -9.52 -6.26
CA SER A 294 5.96 -9.98 -7.41
C SER A 294 7.30 -10.62 -7.01
N MET A 295 7.97 -10.03 -6.01
CA MET A 295 9.21 -10.55 -5.45
C MET A 295 9.02 -11.91 -4.76
N LEU A 296 7.87 -12.14 -4.11
CA LEU A 296 7.54 -13.43 -3.50
C LEU A 296 7.54 -14.57 -4.54
N PHE A 297 7.20 -14.25 -5.78
CA PHE A 297 7.22 -15.16 -6.92
C PHE A 297 8.51 -15.05 -7.75
N GLY A 298 9.58 -14.43 -7.23
CA GLY A 298 10.89 -14.36 -7.87
C GLY A 298 10.95 -13.44 -9.09
N CYS A 299 10.01 -12.47 -9.26
CA CYS A 299 10.15 -11.44 -10.28
C CYS A 299 11.21 -10.42 -9.85
N ILE A 300 12.10 -10.04 -10.77
CA ILE A 300 13.08 -8.98 -10.51
C ILE A 300 12.39 -7.62 -10.70
N PRO A 301 12.25 -6.79 -9.66
CA PRO A 301 11.64 -5.49 -9.78
C PRO A 301 12.60 -4.46 -10.39
N ILE A 302 12.09 -3.65 -11.34
CA ILE A 302 12.72 -2.46 -11.90
C ILE A 302 11.77 -1.30 -11.60
N VAL A 303 12.17 -0.36 -10.76
CA VAL A 303 11.24 0.64 -10.20
C VAL A 303 11.85 2.03 -10.11
N TYR A 304 11.00 3.06 -10.25
CA TYR A 304 11.42 4.42 -9.94
C TYR A 304 11.59 4.62 -8.43
N ASN A 305 12.71 5.20 -8.03
CA ASN A 305 12.91 5.71 -6.66
C ASN A 305 12.13 7.02 -6.49
N SER A 306 10.81 6.91 -6.35
CA SER A 306 9.87 8.04 -6.33
C SER A 306 9.15 8.23 -4.99
N PHE A 307 9.27 7.29 -4.07
CA PHE A 307 8.69 7.34 -2.73
C PHE A 307 9.61 6.65 -1.71
N ALA A 308 9.64 7.18 -0.50
CA ALA A 308 10.66 6.79 0.49
C ALA A 308 10.64 5.31 0.87
N ALA A 309 9.45 4.69 1.02
CA ALA A 309 9.32 3.29 1.41
C ALA A 309 9.97 2.28 0.43
N ILE A 310 10.25 2.69 -0.81
CA ILE A 310 10.86 1.77 -1.78
C ILE A 310 12.29 1.37 -1.38
N ASN A 311 13.02 2.29 -0.72
CA ASN A 311 14.38 2.03 -0.24
C ASN A 311 14.42 1.09 0.97
N ASP A 312 13.28 0.86 1.64
CA ASP A 312 13.17 -0.13 2.71
C ASP A 312 12.83 -1.53 2.18
N VAL A 313 12.45 -1.63 0.89
CA VAL A 313 12.09 -2.89 0.22
C VAL A 313 13.18 -3.37 -0.73
N ILE A 314 13.75 -2.45 -1.51
CA ILE A 314 14.72 -2.77 -2.56
C ILE A 314 16.11 -2.26 -2.21
N ASP A 315 17.05 -3.20 -2.14
CA ASP A 315 18.48 -2.96 -2.13
C ASP A 315 18.98 -2.97 -3.58
N ASN A 316 19.29 -1.77 -4.10
CA ASN A 316 19.62 -1.56 -5.51
C ASN A 316 20.76 -2.46 -6.00
N GLY A 317 20.51 -3.21 -7.07
CA GLY A 317 21.46 -4.15 -7.67
C GLY A 317 21.56 -5.50 -6.96
N MET A 318 20.94 -5.67 -5.78
CA MET A 318 20.92 -6.93 -5.02
C MET A 318 19.61 -7.70 -5.19
N ASN A 319 18.47 -7.10 -4.90
CA ASN A 319 17.16 -7.76 -4.99
C ASN A 319 16.19 -7.04 -5.95
N GLY A 320 16.70 -6.07 -6.72
CA GLY A 320 15.97 -5.29 -7.70
C GLY A 320 16.78 -4.10 -8.18
N ILE A 321 16.19 -3.32 -9.09
CA ILE A 321 16.85 -2.13 -9.65
C ILE A 321 16.04 -0.88 -9.30
N LEU A 322 16.69 0.08 -8.64
CA LEU A 322 16.14 1.41 -8.38
C LEU A 322 16.65 2.41 -9.42
N ILE A 323 15.72 3.05 -10.10
CA ILE A 323 16.00 4.06 -11.11
C ILE A 323 15.62 5.43 -10.57
N GLN A 324 16.43 6.45 -10.82
CA GLN A 324 16.07 7.82 -10.47
C GLN A 324 14.70 8.19 -11.04
N ASN A 325 13.87 8.83 -10.23
CA ASN A 325 12.50 9.19 -10.63
C ASN A 325 12.48 10.00 -11.93
N ASN A 326 11.65 9.57 -12.90
CA ASN A 326 11.48 10.13 -14.24
C ASN A 326 12.71 10.00 -15.19
N ASP A 327 13.71 9.22 -14.87
CA ASP A 327 14.80 8.89 -15.79
C ASP A 327 14.43 7.69 -16.68
N GLU A 328 13.71 7.99 -17.77
CA GLU A 328 13.27 6.96 -18.73
C GLU A 328 14.46 6.31 -19.47
N GLN A 329 15.57 7.03 -19.65
CA GLN A 329 16.76 6.48 -20.30
C GLN A 329 17.47 5.45 -19.42
N ALA A 330 17.69 5.78 -18.15
CA ALA A 330 18.26 4.83 -17.21
C ALA A 330 17.34 3.61 -17.00
N TYR A 331 16.02 3.81 -17.04
CA TYR A 331 15.04 2.72 -16.94
C TYR A 331 15.13 1.78 -18.14
N LEU A 332 15.16 2.33 -19.36
CA LEU A 332 15.37 1.57 -20.59
C LEU A 332 16.68 0.77 -20.55
N HIS A 333 17.76 1.44 -20.15
CA HIS A 333 19.07 0.79 -20.06
C HIS A 333 19.04 -0.40 -19.07
N ALA A 334 18.41 -0.24 -17.91
CA ALA A 334 18.27 -1.32 -16.94
C ALA A 334 17.44 -2.50 -17.49
N MET A 335 16.35 -2.22 -18.24
CA MET A 335 15.56 -3.27 -18.89
C MET A 335 16.39 -4.04 -19.93
N LEU A 336 17.13 -3.34 -20.80
CA LEU A 336 17.97 -3.96 -21.83
C LEU A 336 19.10 -4.77 -21.19
N TYR A 337 19.82 -4.19 -20.24
CA TYR A 337 20.89 -4.86 -19.52
C TYR A 337 20.43 -6.17 -18.89
N LEU A 338 19.31 -6.13 -18.14
CA LEU A 338 18.78 -7.34 -17.52
C LEU A 338 18.20 -8.33 -18.54
N ALA A 339 17.67 -7.87 -19.68
CA ALA A 339 17.17 -8.77 -20.71
C ALA A 339 18.29 -9.59 -21.39
N GLU A 340 19.49 -9.06 -21.45
CA GLU A 340 20.67 -9.66 -22.11
C GLU A 340 21.57 -10.44 -21.16
N ASP A 341 21.72 -9.99 -19.91
CA ASP A 341 22.63 -10.58 -18.93
C ASP A 341 21.91 -11.62 -18.05
N ARG A 342 21.92 -12.89 -18.52
CA ARG A 342 21.33 -14.02 -17.80
C ARG A 342 22.00 -14.27 -16.44
N GLN A 343 23.33 -14.08 -16.35
CA GLN A 343 24.05 -14.28 -15.10
C GLN A 343 23.56 -13.29 -14.04
N LYS A 344 23.41 -12.01 -14.43
CA LYS A 344 22.90 -10.96 -13.52
C LYS A 344 21.45 -11.19 -13.12
N GLN A 345 20.60 -11.69 -14.04
CA GLN A 345 19.23 -12.10 -13.68
C GLN A 345 19.25 -13.17 -12.59
N GLU A 346 20.07 -14.20 -12.73
CA GLU A 346 20.19 -15.30 -11.76
C GLU A 346 20.73 -14.83 -10.40
N GLU A 347 21.74 -13.95 -10.39
CA GLU A 347 22.27 -13.35 -9.17
C GLU A 347 21.20 -12.60 -8.38
N ILE A 348 20.48 -11.70 -9.04
CA ILE A 348 19.42 -10.89 -8.39
C ILE A 348 18.26 -11.80 -7.98
N SER A 349 17.78 -12.68 -8.86
CA SER A 349 16.63 -13.55 -8.60
C SER A 349 16.81 -14.40 -7.33
N LYS A 350 18.03 -14.89 -7.06
CA LYS A 350 18.35 -15.65 -5.83
C LYS A 350 18.15 -14.83 -4.54
N GLN A 351 18.25 -13.50 -4.61
CA GLN A 351 18.12 -12.61 -3.45
C GLN A 351 16.71 -12.03 -3.28
N VAL A 352 15.89 -12.07 -4.34
CA VAL A 352 14.57 -11.41 -4.35
C VAL A 352 13.66 -11.95 -3.25
N ALA A 353 13.33 -13.24 -3.26
CA ALA A 353 12.42 -13.82 -2.29
C ALA A 353 13.00 -13.87 -0.85
N PRO A 354 14.28 -14.22 -0.61
CA PRO A 354 14.86 -14.17 0.73
C PRO A 354 14.84 -12.80 1.39
N SER A 355 14.94 -11.71 0.62
CA SER A 355 14.90 -10.35 1.15
C SER A 355 13.57 -9.95 1.77
N LEU A 356 12.52 -10.73 1.53
CA LEU A 356 11.16 -10.50 2.02
C LEU A 356 10.90 -11.04 3.43
N ALA A 357 11.83 -11.74 4.07
CA ALA A 357 11.64 -12.37 5.37
C ALA A 357 11.10 -11.40 6.44
N LYS A 358 11.57 -10.15 6.43
CA LYS A 358 11.11 -9.07 7.32
C LYS A 358 9.63 -8.67 7.15
N PHE A 359 9.00 -9.03 6.03
CA PHE A 359 7.60 -8.77 5.72
C PHE A 359 6.73 -10.02 5.87
N SER A 360 7.26 -11.13 6.36
CA SER A 360 6.45 -12.31 6.64
C SER A 360 5.35 -11.99 7.65
N VAL A 361 4.22 -12.69 7.56
CA VAL A 361 3.10 -12.52 8.50
C VAL A 361 3.58 -12.68 9.94
N GLU A 362 4.43 -13.67 10.21
CA GLU A 362 4.97 -13.97 11.53
C GLU A 362 5.82 -12.81 12.09
N GLN A 363 6.76 -12.27 11.30
CA GLN A 363 7.63 -11.17 11.75
C GLN A 363 6.85 -9.87 12.00
N VAL A 364 5.93 -9.55 11.10
CA VAL A 364 5.08 -8.37 11.24
C VAL A 364 4.15 -8.52 12.45
N THR A 365 3.49 -9.69 12.60
CA THR A 365 2.63 -9.97 13.76
C THR A 365 3.40 -9.92 15.07
N GLY A 366 4.61 -10.47 15.12
CA GLY A 366 5.47 -10.36 16.29
C GLY A 366 5.81 -8.93 16.68
N SER A 367 5.99 -8.05 15.69
CA SER A 367 6.21 -6.62 15.92
C SER A 367 4.95 -5.92 16.46
N TRP A 368 3.77 -6.28 15.97
CA TRP A 368 2.49 -5.79 16.49
C TRP A 368 2.25 -6.25 17.94
N ILE A 369 2.50 -7.52 18.25
CA ILE A 369 2.33 -8.06 19.62
C ILE A 369 3.24 -7.33 20.60
N LYS A 370 4.51 -7.08 20.27
CA LYS A 370 5.40 -6.26 21.10
C LYS A 370 4.85 -4.86 21.33
N LEU A 371 4.24 -4.25 20.33
CA LEU A 371 3.58 -2.95 20.48
C LEU A 371 2.40 -3.03 21.46
N PHE A 372 1.58 -4.07 21.36
CA PHE A 372 0.44 -4.27 22.25
C PHE A 372 0.90 -4.46 23.70
N GLU A 373 1.93 -5.26 23.92
CA GLU A 373 2.53 -5.44 25.25
C GLU A 373 2.98 -4.10 25.86
N MET A 374 3.71 -3.27 25.07
CA MET A 374 4.14 -1.95 25.54
C MET A 374 2.98 -0.99 25.89
N LEU A 375 1.81 -1.17 25.27
CA LEU A 375 0.66 -0.30 25.49
C LEU A 375 -0.29 -0.81 26.58
N THR A 376 -0.26 -2.11 26.90
CA THR A 376 -1.19 -2.75 27.84
C THR A 376 -0.56 -3.13 29.17
N VAL A 377 0.78 -3.19 29.27
CA VAL A 377 1.48 -3.34 30.57
C VAL A 377 1.34 -2.03 31.33
N LYS A 378 0.62 -2.09 32.44
CA LYS A 378 0.48 -0.99 33.41
C LYS A 378 1.62 -0.99 34.41
#